data_6292f1e61bf51705be98626a25d58ec2
#
_entry.id   6292f1e61bf51705be98626a25d58ec2
#
_cell.length_a   1.000
_cell.length_b   1.000
_cell.length_c   1.000
_cell.angle_alpha   90.00
_cell.angle_beta   90.00
_cell.angle_gamma   90.00
#
_symmetry.space_group_name_H-M   'P 1'
#
loop_
_entity.id
_entity.type
_entity.pdbx_description
1 polymer ?
#
loop_
_entity_poly.entity_id
_entity_poly.type
_entity_poly.pdbx_seq_one_letter_code
_entity_poly.pdbx_strand_id
1 'polypeptide(L)'
;EHAYTVHFHYILESDRSNSVVSNSVVSDYSNAPFDRITYTRINHVGKRWIQKYALALAKEMLGAVRAKFSSVPIPNSEITLDGADLRSEAASEKEILISELRENLEATSRKALLQAQQEESEAMEQTLNRVPRAIYIG
;
A
#
# COMPACT_ATOMS: atom_id res chain seq x y z
N GLU A 1 13.13 15.78 43.99
CA GLU A 1 11.87 15.48 43.29
C GLU A 1 12.16 15.35 41.81
N HIS A 2 12.04 14.14 41.26
CA HIS A 2 12.17 13.92 39.83
C HIS A 2 10.82 14.17 39.17
N ALA A 3 10.72 15.25 38.40
CA ALA A 3 9.52 15.54 37.61
C ALA A 3 9.51 14.61 36.37
N TYR A 4 8.51 13.76 36.28
CA TYR A 4 8.27 12.94 35.12
C TYR A 4 7.42 13.72 34.12
N THR A 5 7.91 13.83 32.87
CA THR A 5 7.15 14.45 31.77
C THR A 5 6.48 13.36 30.96
N VAL A 6 5.16 13.39 30.88
CA VAL A 6 4.38 12.46 30.07
C VAL A 6 4.03 13.17 28.76
N HIS A 7 4.49 12.59 27.64
CA HIS A 7 4.13 13.05 26.31
C HIS A 7 2.99 12.18 25.76
N PHE A 8 1.92 12.82 25.30
CA PHE A 8 0.81 12.13 24.65
C PHE A 8 0.38 12.88 23.40
N HIS A 9 -0.01 12.14 22.38
CA HIS A 9 -0.61 12.69 21.17
C HIS A 9 -2.13 12.63 21.30
N TYR A 10 -2.79 13.73 21.00
CA TYR A 10 -4.24 13.80 20.95
C TYR A 10 -4.68 14.50 19.67
N ILE A 11 -5.86 14.14 19.19
CA ILE A 11 -6.50 14.76 18.04
C ILE A 11 -7.76 15.43 18.55
N LEU A 12 -7.91 16.72 18.25
CA LEU A 12 -9.13 17.45 18.57
C LEU A 12 -10.27 16.96 17.67
N GLU A 13 -11.49 16.92 18.20
CA GLU A 13 -12.66 16.50 17.45
C GLU A 13 -12.94 17.43 16.25
N SER A 14 -12.60 18.73 16.39
CA SER A 14 -12.61 19.70 15.27
C SER A 14 -11.67 19.33 14.14
N ASP A 15 -10.49 18.77 14.45
CA ASP A 15 -9.51 18.37 13.44
C ASP A 15 -9.90 17.04 12.78
N ARG A 16 -10.68 16.23 13.49
CA ARG A 16 -11.24 14.98 12.99
C ARG A 16 -12.22 15.18 11.83
N SER A 17 -13.01 16.24 11.88
CA SER A 17 -13.97 16.60 10.83
C SER A 17 -13.40 17.54 9.77
N ASN A 18 -12.27 18.17 10.02
CA ASN A 18 -11.67 19.17 9.14
C ASN A 18 -10.64 18.52 8.20
N SER A 19 -11.07 18.17 6.98
CA SER A 19 -10.21 17.59 5.93
C SER A 19 -9.12 18.55 5.41
N VAL A 20 -9.05 19.77 5.93
CA VAL A 20 -8.18 20.85 5.45
C VAL A 20 -6.86 20.94 6.22
N VAL A 21 -6.77 20.35 7.40
CA VAL A 21 -5.56 20.41 8.21
C VAL A 21 -4.57 19.36 7.72
N SER A 22 -3.64 19.83 6.95
CA SER A 22 -2.45 19.14 6.44
C SER A 22 -2.61 18.42 5.11
N ASN A 23 -2.14 19.08 4.07
CA ASN A 23 -1.85 18.50 2.73
C ASN A 23 -0.68 17.48 2.75
N SER A 24 -0.29 17.00 3.91
CA SER A 24 0.80 16.03 4.03
C SER A 24 0.33 14.63 3.63
N VAL A 25 0.98 14.09 2.63
CA VAL A 25 0.85 12.67 2.26
C VAL A 25 1.31 11.83 3.45
N VAL A 26 0.58 10.77 3.78
CA VAL A 26 1.00 9.81 4.80
C VAL A 26 2.28 9.13 4.33
N SER A 27 3.39 9.42 4.99
CA SER A 27 4.71 8.85 4.74
C SER A 27 5.17 7.91 5.84
N ASP A 28 4.75 8.21 7.08
CA ASP A 28 5.18 7.50 8.27
C ASP A 28 3.97 7.11 9.13
N TYR A 29 4.21 6.14 10.01
CA TYR A 29 3.20 5.72 10.96
C TYR A 29 2.74 6.85 11.91
N SER A 30 3.63 7.80 12.20
CA SER A 30 3.35 8.92 13.11
C SER A 30 2.37 9.94 12.53
N ASN A 31 2.30 10.08 11.20
CA ASN A 31 1.42 11.02 10.51
C ASN A 31 0.18 10.35 9.91
N ALA A 32 -0.01 9.05 10.17
CA ALA A 32 -1.19 8.33 9.74
C ALA A 32 -2.42 8.77 10.55
N PRO A 33 -3.51 9.22 9.94
CA PRO A 33 -4.74 9.57 10.64
C PRO A 33 -5.43 8.31 11.15
N PHE A 34 -5.80 8.28 12.44
CA PHE A 34 -6.45 7.13 13.05
C PHE A 34 -7.89 6.89 12.58
N ASP A 35 -8.57 7.93 12.10
CA ASP A 35 -10.03 7.86 11.89
C ASP A 35 -10.48 7.82 10.43
N ARG A 36 -9.94 8.66 9.58
CA ARG A 36 -10.33 8.72 8.15
C ARG A 36 -9.14 9.00 7.27
N ILE A 37 -8.74 8.01 6.53
CA ILE A 37 -7.76 8.18 5.45
C ILE A 37 -8.52 8.73 4.25
N THR A 38 -8.26 9.99 3.90
CA THR A 38 -8.77 10.58 2.66
C THR A 38 -7.85 10.21 1.50
N TYR A 39 -8.41 10.08 0.31
CA TYR A 39 -7.63 9.74 -0.90
C TYR A 39 -6.46 10.70 -1.16
N THR A 40 -6.62 11.97 -0.79
CA THR A 40 -5.57 12.99 -0.93
C THR A 40 -4.33 12.71 -0.09
N ARG A 41 -4.50 12.05 1.06
CA ARG A 41 -3.42 11.72 1.99
C ARG A 41 -2.69 10.41 1.68
N ILE A 42 -3.23 9.62 0.75
CA ILE A 42 -2.58 8.38 0.32
C ILE A 42 -1.39 8.72 -0.56
N ASN A 43 -0.29 8.02 -0.37
CA ASN A 43 0.91 8.13 -1.19
C ASN A 43 0.65 7.68 -2.64
N HIS A 44 1.57 7.99 -3.54
CA HIS A 44 1.40 7.70 -4.97
C HIS A 44 1.30 6.20 -5.26
N VAL A 45 2.02 5.37 -4.53
CA VAL A 45 1.98 3.90 -4.67
C VAL A 45 0.61 3.36 -4.28
N GLY A 46 0.07 3.81 -3.14
CA GLY A 46 -1.28 3.44 -2.70
C GLY A 46 -2.38 3.89 -3.67
N LYS A 47 -2.26 5.11 -4.24
CA LYS A 47 -3.19 5.60 -5.27
C LYS A 47 -3.18 4.71 -6.51
N ARG A 48 -1.99 4.32 -6.97
CA ARG A 48 -1.84 3.42 -8.12
C ARG A 48 -2.44 2.04 -7.84
N TRP A 49 -2.23 1.50 -6.63
CA TRP A 49 -2.84 0.24 -6.22
C TRP A 49 -4.38 0.33 -6.23
N ILE A 50 -4.95 1.40 -5.67
CA ILE A 50 -6.41 1.64 -5.66
C ILE A 50 -6.96 1.68 -7.08
N GLN A 51 -6.27 2.34 -8.02
CA GLN A 51 -6.69 2.41 -9.42
C GLN A 51 -6.71 1.02 -10.08
N LYS A 52 -5.67 0.22 -9.87
CA LYS A 52 -5.62 -1.16 -10.39
C LYS A 52 -6.73 -2.02 -9.79
N TYR A 53 -6.95 -1.92 -8.48
CA TYR A 53 -8.00 -2.67 -7.81
C TYR A 53 -9.41 -2.26 -8.26
N ALA A 54 -9.64 -0.97 -8.45
CA ALA A 54 -10.89 -0.47 -9.01
C ALA A 54 -11.14 -0.98 -10.44
N LEU A 55 -10.09 -1.08 -11.26
CA LEU A 55 -10.18 -1.66 -12.61
C LEU A 55 -10.57 -3.15 -12.54
N ALA A 56 -9.96 -3.92 -11.65
CA ALA A 56 -10.32 -5.34 -11.46
C ALA A 56 -11.79 -5.50 -11.01
N LEU A 57 -12.27 -4.64 -10.10
CA LEU A 57 -13.69 -4.61 -9.72
C LEU A 57 -14.60 -4.25 -10.90
N ALA A 58 -14.22 -3.28 -11.72
CA ALA A 58 -14.98 -2.90 -12.91
C ALA A 58 -15.07 -4.04 -13.93
N LYS A 59 -13.97 -4.78 -14.15
CA LYS A 59 -13.94 -6.00 -14.98
C LYS A 59 -14.90 -7.08 -14.43
N GLU A 60 -14.90 -7.29 -13.12
CA GLU A 60 -15.79 -8.25 -12.46
C GLU A 60 -17.26 -7.89 -12.67
N MET A 61 -17.61 -6.60 -12.46
CA MET A 61 -18.95 -6.10 -12.68
C MET A 61 -19.38 -6.22 -14.15
N LEU A 62 -18.51 -5.87 -15.07
CA LEU A 62 -18.77 -6.01 -16.51
C LEU A 62 -18.94 -7.48 -16.89
N GLY A 63 -18.09 -8.37 -16.37
CA GLY A 63 -18.21 -9.81 -16.57
C GLY A 63 -19.52 -10.37 -16.02
N ALA A 64 -19.97 -9.88 -14.85
CA ALA A 64 -21.27 -10.27 -14.28
C ALA A 64 -22.46 -9.79 -15.13
N VAL A 65 -22.38 -8.61 -15.74
CA VAL A 65 -23.41 -8.11 -16.66
C VAL A 65 -23.43 -8.91 -17.95
N ARG A 66 -22.25 -9.17 -18.55
CA ARG A 66 -22.13 -9.96 -19.78
C ARG A 66 -22.56 -11.41 -19.60
N ALA A 67 -22.29 -11.99 -18.44
CA ALA A 67 -22.67 -13.38 -18.13
C ALA A 67 -24.21 -13.59 -18.06
N LYS A 68 -25.01 -12.50 -17.95
CA LYS A 68 -26.47 -12.62 -18.03
C LYS A 68 -26.99 -12.87 -19.46
N PHE A 69 -26.17 -12.55 -20.46
CA PHE A 69 -26.49 -12.74 -21.85
C PHE A 69 -25.46 -13.70 -22.44
N SER A 70 -25.83 -14.97 -22.61
CA SER A 70 -24.93 -16.00 -23.15
C SER A 70 -24.52 -15.73 -24.59
N SER A 71 -25.42 -15.13 -25.36
CA SER A 71 -25.16 -14.73 -26.75
C SER A 71 -25.99 -13.53 -27.14
N VAL A 72 -25.47 -12.74 -28.07
CA VAL A 72 -26.20 -11.65 -28.71
C VAL A 72 -26.52 -12.10 -30.15
N PRO A 73 -27.80 -12.21 -30.51
CA PRO A 73 -28.19 -12.56 -31.86
C PRO A 73 -27.89 -11.38 -32.80
N ILE A 74 -27.05 -11.61 -33.79
CA ILE A 74 -26.77 -10.70 -34.88
C ILE A 74 -27.35 -11.30 -36.17
N PRO A 75 -27.82 -10.51 -37.13
CA PRO A 75 -28.22 -11.05 -38.40
C PRO A 75 -27.12 -11.89 -39.03
N ASN A 76 -27.38 -13.18 -39.25
CA ASN A 76 -26.52 -14.20 -39.81
C ASN A 76 -25.37 -14.73 -38.90
N SER A 77 -25.25 -14.33 -37.62
CA SER A 77 -24.29 -14.95 -36.70
C SER A 77 -24.69 -14.77 -35.25
N GLU A 78 -24.08 -15.54 -34.37
CA GLU A 78 -24.27 -15.45 -32.94
C GLU A 78 -22.90 -15.15 -32.30
N ILE A 79 -22.80 -14.10 -31.51
CA ILE A 79 -21.57 -13.75 -30.79
C ILE A 79 -21.74 -14.16 -29.34
N THR A 80 -20.87 -15.07 -28.87
CA THR A 80 -20.74 -15.40 -27.45
C THR A 80 -20.00 -14.31 -26.72
N LEU A 81 -20.51 -13.92 -25.56
CA LEU A 81 -19.90 -12.92 -24.70
C LEU A 81 -18.91 -13.55 -23.73
N ASP A 82 -17.75 -12.94 -23.58
CA ASP A 82 -16.64 -13.36 -22.73
C ASP A 82 -16.81 -13.00 -21.23
N GLY A 83 -18.05 -13.07 -20.73
CA GLY A 83 -18.36 -12.70 -19.36
C GLY A 83 -17.69 -13.59 -18.29
N ALA A 84 -17.53 -14.88 -18.58
CA ALA A 84 -16.88 -15.83 -17.67
C ALA A 84 -15.36 -15.55 -17.59
N ASP A 85 -14.72 -15.29 -18.73
CA ASP A 85 -13.29 -15.02 -18.82
C ASP A 85 -12.93 -13.73 -18.09
N LEU A 86 -13.71 -12.66 -18.28
CA LEU A 86 -13.53 -11.41 -17.54
C LEU A 86 -13.64 -11.57 -16.03
N ARG A 87 -14.54 -12.42 -15.56
CA ARG A 87 -14.69 -12.69 -14.12
C ARG A 87 -13.52 -13.47 -13.57
N SER A 88 -13.02 -14.46 -14.31
CA SER A 88 -11.85 -15.25 -13.89
C SER A 88 -10.58 -14.40 -13.87
N GLU A 89 -10.39 -13.55 -14.89
CA GLU A 89 -9.29 -12.59 -14.95
C GLU A 89 -9.35 -11.59 -13.79
N ALA A 90 -10.52 -11.00 -13.53
CA ALA A 90 -10.72 -10.08 -12.42
C ALA A 90 -10.46 -10.73 -11.05
N ALA A 91 -10.85 -11.99 -10.87
CA ALA A 91 -10.59 -12.71 -9.63
C ALA A 91 -9.09 -12.93 -9.41
N SER A 92 -8.38 -13.35 -10.45
CA SER A 92 -6.92 -13.53 -10.43
C SER A 92 -6.19 -12.21 -10.16
N GLU A 93 -6.56 -11.13 -10.86
CA GLU A 93 -5.97 -9.81 -10.63
C GLU A 93 -6.18 -9.31 -9.19
N LYS A 94 -7.36 -9.49 -8.62
CA LYS A 94 -7.66 -9.11 -7.23
C LYS A 94 -6.78 -9.88 -6.24
N GLU A 95 -6.61 -11.16 -6.44
CA GLU A 95 -5.79 -12.01 -5.57
C GLU A 95 -4.32 -11.58 -5.61
N ILE A 96 -3.78 -11.34 -6.81
CA ILE A 96 -2.41 -10.83 -6.99
C ILE A 96 -2.24 -9.48 -6.31
N LEU A 97 -3.17 -8.54 -6.50
CA LEU A 97 -3.09 -7.20 -5.90
C LEU A 97 -3.18 -7.23 -4.37
N ILE A 98 -3.97 -8.14 -3.81
CA ILE A 98 -4.07 -8.30 -2.36
C ILE A 98 -2.77 -8.91 -1.80
N SER A 99 -2.18 -9.88 -2.48
CA SER A 99 -0.90 -10.46 -2.05
C SER A 99 0.23 -9.43 -2.13
N GLU A 100 0.31 -8.65 -3.21
CA GLU A 100 1.25 -7.54 -3.38
C GLU A 100 1.12 -6.49 -2.26
N LEU A 101 -0.13 -6.14 -1.92
CA LEU A 101 -0.39 -5.19 -0.83
C LEU A 101 0.09 -5.73 0.53
N ARG A 102 -0.19 -6.99 0.82
CA ARG A 102 0.26 -7.62 2.08
C ARG A 102 1.77 -7.67 2.18
N GLU A 103 2.45 -8.07 1.12
CA GLU A 103 3.91 -8.11 1.06
C GLU A 103 4.52 -6.72 1.29
N ASN A 104 3.98 -5.70 0.62
CA ASN A 104 4.42 -4.32 0.82
C ASN A 104 4.19 -3.82 2.26
N LEU A 105 3.05 -4.17 2.87
CA LEU A 105 2.77 -3.80 4.25
C LEU A 105 3.68 -4.53 5.25
N GLU A 106 3.99 -5.78 5.00
CA GLU A 106 4.95 -6.54 5.83
C GLU A 106 6.36 -5.97 5.70
N ALA A 107 6.80 -5.67 4.48
CA ALA A 107 8.12 -5.08 4.23
C ALA A 107 8.28 -3.69 4.87
N THR A 108 7.21 -2.91 4.95
CA THR A 108 7.20 -1.58 5.58
C THR A 108 6.85 -1.62 7.07
N SER A 109 6.62 -2.79 7.63
CA SER A 109 6.34 -2.92 9.06
C SER A 109 7.52 -2.43 9.91
N ARG A 110 7.23 -1.84 11.08
CA ARG A 110 8.28 -1.35 11.98
C ARG A 110 9.32 -2.41 12.34
N LYS A 111 8.87 -3.67 12.48
CA LYS A 111 9.76 -4.79 12.78
C LYS A 111 10.73 -5.04 11.61
N ALA A 112 10.23 -5.09 10.38
CA ALA A 112 11.06 -5.30 9.19
C ALA A 112 12.05 -4.15 8.99
N LEU A 113 11.62 -2.90 9.20
CA LEU A 113 12.50 -1.73 9.12
C LEU A 113 13.61 -1.76 10.17
N LEU A 114 13.32 -2.16 11.41
CA LEU A 114 14.33 -2.30 12.46
C LEU A 114 15.31 -3.42 12.15
N GLN A 115 14.84 -4.54 11.60
CA GLN A 115 15.72 -5.62 11.17
C GLN A 115 16.62 -5.18 10.02
N ALA A 116 16.09 -4.51 9.00
CA ALA A 116 16.87 -3.99 7.90
C ALA A 116 17.94 -2.98 8.38
N GLN A 117 17.60 -2.11 9.33
CA GLN A 117 18.54 -1.16 9.92
C GLN A 117 19.64 -1.88 10.72
N GLN A 118 19.31 -2.94 11.44
CA GLN A 118 20.30 -3.76 12.14
C GLN A 118 21.26 -4.44 11.16
N GLU A 119 20.74 -5.07 10.11
CA GLU A 119 21.55 -5.72 9.07
C GLU A 119 22.47 -4.73 8.35
N GLU A 120 21.97 -3.53 8.05
CA GLU A 120 22.77 -2.45 7.46
C GLU A 120 23.89 -2.01 8.39
N SER A 121 23.61 -1.86 9.67
CA SER A 121 24.58 -1.51 10.71
C SER A 121 25.68 -2.57 10.86
N GLU A 122 25.31 -3.85 10.88
CA GLU A 122 26.24 -4.97 10.95
C GLU A 122 27.12 -5.06 9.68
N ALA A 123 26.54 -4.84 8.51
CA ALA A 123 27.26 -4.80 7.24
C ALA A 123 28.27 -3.63 7.19
N MET A 124 27.88 -2.46 7.70
CA MET A 124 28.81 -1.33 7.84
C MET A 124 29.97 -1.65 8.79
N GLU A 125 29.69 -2.23 9.93
CA GLU A 125 30.72 -2.62 10.90
C GLU A 125 31.72 -3.61 10.29
N GLN A 126 31.22 -4.64 9.58
CA GLN A 126 32.09 -5.59 8.87
C GLN A 126 32.96 -4.92 7.81
N THR A 127 32.41 -3.95 7.09
CA THR A 127 33.13 -3.20 6.07
C THR A 127 34.22 -2.35 6.69
N LEU A 128 33.92 -1.64 7.78
CA LEU A 128 34.88 -0.84 8.54
C LEU A 128 35.98 -1.67 9.15
N ASN A 129 35.71 -2.88 9.62
CA ASN A 129 36.70 -3.79 10.18
C ASN A 129 37.65 -4.37 9.12
N ARG A 130 37.22 -4.40 7.84
CA ARG A 130 38.08 -4.85 6.73
C ARG A 130 38.99 -3.77 6.18
N VAL A 131 38.75 -2.50 6.47
CA VAL A 131 39.62 -1.39 6.07
C VAL A 131 40.79 -1.33 7.05
N PRO A 132 42.06 -1.54 6.61
CA PRO A 132 43.20 -1.43 7.49
C PRO A 132 43.28 0.01 8.02
N ARG A 133 43.10 0.17 9.31
CA ARG A 133 43.30 1.46 9.97
C ARG A 133 44.80 1.73 10.08
N ALA A 134 45.34 2.49 9.15
CA ALA A 134 46.69 3.02 9.28
C ALA A 134 46.69 4.06 10.41
N ILE A 135 47.19 3.67 11.57
CA ILE A 135 47.46 4.61 12.65
C ILE A 135 48.83 5.23 12.34
N TYR A 136 48.84 6.46 11.84
CA TYR A 136 50.04 7.26 11.77
C TYR A 136 50.36 7.72 13.18
N ILE A 137 51.38 7.09 13.79
CA ILE A 137 52.01 7.60 15.00
C ILE A 137 53.14 8.51 14.49
N GLY A 138 52.88 9.83 14.55
CA GLY A 138 53.89 10.84 14.29
C GLY A 138 54.80 11.04 15.49
#